data_2354bf3838d023a27453ff05944c05df
#
_entry.id   2354bf3838d023a27453ff05944c05df
#
_cell.length_a   1.000
_cell.length_b   1.000
_cell.length_c   1.000
_cell.angle_alpha   90.00
_cell.angle_beta   90.00
_cell.angle_gamma   90.00
#
_symmetry.space_group_name_H-M   'P 1'
#
loop_
_entity.id
_entity.type
_entity.pdbx_description
1 polymer ?
#
loop_
_entity_poly.entity_id
_entity_poly.type
_entity_poly.pdbx_seq_one_letter_code
_entity_poly.pdbx_strand_id
1 'polypeptide(L)'
;MAENPDDVLHVEGGKPLNGTIKVRGAKNFVSKAMVAALLAPGKSVLKNVPEIRDVHVVSDLLRLHGVDVDVDGANGIVTIDASRVQLADVADVDTLSGSSRIPILFSGPLVHRLGEAFIPALGGCAIGGRPIDFHLETLRKLGATVDKEHKDGIHITAPNGLHGAKIHLPYP
;
A
#
# COMPACT_ATOMS: atom_id res chain seq x y z
N MET A 1 13.47 1.10 14.09
CA MET A 1 13.56 0.74 15.52
C MET A 1 14.69 -0.28 15.60
N ALA A 2 15.72 0.00 16.41
CA ALA A 2 16.74 -1.00 16.70
C ALA A 2 16.04 -2.17 17.43
N GLU A 3 16.35 -3.39 17.03
CA GLU A 3 15.94 -4.58 17.76
C GLU A 3 16.57 -4.48 19.16
N ASN A 4 15.74 -4.58 20.18
CA ASN A 4 16.23 -4.65 21.55
C ASN A 4 16.85 -6.06 21.71
N PRO A 5 18.15 -6.17 21.98
CA PRO A 5 18.81 -7.47 22.16
C PRO A 5 18.24 -8.31 23.31
N ASP A 6 17.40 -7.70 24.15
CA ASP A 6 16.73 -8.37 25.25
C ASP A 6 15.34 -8.94 24.91
N ASP A 7 14.85 -8.72 23.66
CA ASP A 7 13.59 -9.31 23.19
C ASP A 7 13.78 -10.79 22.82
N VAL A 8 13.84 -11.62 23.84
CA VAL A 8 13.98 -13.08 23.70
C VAL A 8 12.63 -13.76 23.91
N LEU A 9 12.15 -14.48 22.89
CA LEU A 9 10.98 -15.34 23.00
C LEU A 9 11.42 -16.74 23.46
N HIS A 10 11.07 -17.11 24.70
CA HIS A 10 11.26 -18.48 25.18
C HIS A 10 10.06 -19.34 24.78
N VAL A 11 10.30 -20.41 24.04
CA VAL A 11 9.27 -21.36 23.63
C VAL A 11 9.60 -22.72 24.21
N GLU A 12 8.69 -23.23 25.07
CA GLU A 12 8.74 -24.56 25.60
C GLU A 12 7.73 -25.46 24.88
N GLY A 13 8.23 -26.45 24.18
CA GLY A 13 7.40 -27.39 23.41
C GLY A 13 7.01 -28.64 24.21
N GLY A 14 6.57 -29.69 23.48
CA GLY A 14 6.30 -31.02 24.05
C GLY A 14 4.89 -31.21 24.64
N LYS A 15 4.03 -30.18 24.60
CA LYS A 15 2.62 -30.30 25.00
C LYS A 15 1.71 -30.34 23.77
N PRO A 16 0.77 -31.26 23.65
CA PRO A 16 -0.21 -31.25 22.56
C PRO A 16 -1.10 -30.02 22.69
N LEU A 17 -1.23 -29.29 21.59
CA LEU A 17 -2.12 -28.13 21.53
C LEU A 17 -3.54 -28.61 21.20
N ASN A 18 -4.51 -28.14 21.99
CA ASN A 18 -5.92 -28.41 21.78
C ASN A 18 -6.74 -27.14 22.02
N GLY A 19 -7.56 -26.77 21.03
CA GLY A 19 -8.37 -25.57 21.10
C GLY A 19 -8.65 -24.96 19.73
N THR A 20 -9.33 -23.83 19.74
CA THR A 20 -9.69 -23.07 18.53
C THR A 20 -9.09 -21.67 18.61
N ILE A 21 -8.40 -21.26 17.54
CA ILE A 21 -7.88 -19.89 17.38
C ILE A 21 -8.65 -19.20 16.27
N LYS A 22 -9.19 -18.02 16.56
CA LYS A 22 -9.79 -17.15 15.55
C LYS A 22 -8.70 -16.33 14.87
N VAL A 23 -8.43 -16.62 13.60
CA VAL A 23 -7.42 -15.91 12.82
C VAL A 23 -7.95 -14.56 12.33
N ARG A 24 -7.18 -13.49 12.50
CA ARG A 24 -7.45 -12.19 11.91
C ARG A 24 -7.01 -12.13 10.45
N GLY A 25 -7.45 -11.08 9.74
CA GLY A 25 -7.12 -10.86 8.34
C GLY A 25 -5.61 -10.76 8.08
N ALA A 26 -5.22 -11.06 6.85
CA ALA A 26 -3.82 -11.17 6.46
C ALA A 26 -3.14 -9.80 6.34
N LYS A 27 -1.96 -9.64 6.94
CA LYS A 27 -1.11 -8.45 6.84
C LYS A 27 -0.90 -8.03 5.37
N ASN A 28 -0.48 -8.99 4.53
CA ASN A 28 -0.14 -8.69 3.13
C ASN A 28 -1.35 -8.36 2.26
N PHE A 29 -2.55 -8.68 2.67
CA PHE A 29 -3.78 -8.37 1.95
C PHE A 29 -4.33 -6.99 2.32
N VAL A 30 -4.36 -6.66 3.62
CA VAL A 30 -5.09 -5.48 4.11
C VAL A 30 -4.61 -4.18 3.48
N SER A 31 -3.29 -3.96 3.37
CA SER A 31 -2.74 -2.75 2.74
C SER A 31 -3.19 -2.60 1.28
N LYS A 32 -3.26 -3.70 0.52
CA LYS A 32 -3.74 -3.72 -0.86
C LYS A 32 -5.23 -3.45 -0.95
N ALA A 33 -6.02 -4.06 -0.07
CA ALA A 33 -7.47 -3.85 -0.01
C ALA A 33 -7.83 -2.40 0.34
N MET A 34 -7.11 -1.79 1.31
CA MET A 34 -7.32 -0.39 1.67
C MET A 34 -7.00 0.56 0.51
N VAL A 35 -5.88 0.35 -0.18
CA VAL A 35 -5.50 1.18 -1.33
C VAL A 35 -6.42 0.92 -2.53
N ALA A 36 -6.90 -0.30 -2.72
CA ALA A 36 -7.86 -0.62 -3.79
C ALA A 36 -9.20 0.13 -3.63
N ALA A 37 -9.56 0.56 -2.42
CA ALA A 37 -10.74 1.41 -2.20
C ALA A 37 -10.67 2.74 -2.97
N LEU A 38 -9.47 3.20 -3.37
CA LEU A 38 -9.31 4.40 -4.22
C LEU A 38 -9.84 4.22 -5.65
N LEU A 39 -9.95 2.98 -6.15
CA LEU A 39 -10.32 2.71 -7.55
C LEU A 39 -11.72 3.17 -7.92
N ALA A 40 -12.61 3.32 -6.92
CA ALA A 40 -13.96 3.81 -7.15
C ALA A 40 -14.32 4.93 -6.14
N PRO A 41 -15.14 5.92 -6.54
CA PRO A 41 -15.65 6.91 -5.59
C PRO A 41 -16.62 6.25 -4.61
N GLY A 42 -16.67 6.81 -3.38
CA GLY A 42 -17.60 6.39 -2.36
C GLY A 42 -17.00 5.58 -1.23
N LYS A 43 -17.86 5.00 -0.42
CA LYS A 43 -17.51 4.36 0.84
C LYS A 43 -17.28 2.87 0.70
N SER A 44 -16.13 2.42 1.20
CA SER A 44 -15.75 1.01 1.34
C SER A 44 -15.60 0.65 2.81
N VAL A 45 -16.06 -0.53 3.21
CA VAL A 45 -15.95 -1.03 4.59
C VAL A 45 -15.21 -2.37 4.57
N LEU A 46 -14.04 -2.39 5.18
CA LEU A 46 -13.23 -3.59 5.37
C LEU A 46 -13.47 -4.15 6.76
N LYS A 47 -13.73 -5.45 6.85
CA LYS A 47 -13.96 -6.18 8.12
C LYS A 47 -12.86 -7.20 8.36
N ASN A 48 -12.69 -7.60 9.60
CA ASN A 48 -11.63 -8.53 10.04
C ASN A 48 -10.23 -7.97 9.78
N VAL A 49 -10.06 -6.65 9.89
CA VAL A 49 -8.78 -5.97 9.70
C VAL A 49 -7.87 -6.28 10.89
N PRO A 50 -6.61 -6.69 10.66
CA PRO A 50 -5.65 -6.92 11.74
C PRO A 50 -5.18 -5.59 12.32
N GLU A 51 -4.95 -5.57 13.64
CA GLU A 51 -4.37 -4.40 14.32
C GLU A 51 -2.84 -4.43 14.16
N ILE A 52 -2.36 -3.80 13.09
CA ILE A 52 -0.94 -3.76 12.74
C ILE A 52 -0.54 -2.36 12.25
N ARG A 53 0.74 -2.03 12.40
CA ARG A 53 1.31 -0.73 12.00
C ARG A 53 1.00 -0.37 10.53
N ASP A 54 1.02 -1.33 9.62
CA ASP A 54 0.76 -1.09 8.19
C ASP A 54 -0.63 -0.48 7.95
N VAL A 55 -1.65 -0.85 8.76
CA VAL A 55 -3.01 -0.27 8.65
C VAL A 55 -2.98 1.22 8.97
N HIS A 56 -2.25 1.63 10.01
CA HIS A 56 -2.12 3.04 10.36
C HIS A 56 -1.36 3.82 9.29
N VAL A 57 -0.23 3.29 8.80
CA VAL A 57 0.56 3.93 7.73
C VAL A 57 -0.29 4.11 6.47
N VAL A 58 -1.05 3.09 6.04
CA VAL A 58 -1.93 3.22 4.87
C VAL A 58 -3.05 4.21 5.13
N SER A 59 -3.65 4.21 6.33
CA SER A 59 -4.71 5.16 6.70
C SER A 59 -4.22 6.60 6.61
N ASP A 60 -3.02 6.87 7.10
CA ASP A 60 -2.44 8.21 7.07
C ASP A 60 -2.07 8.62 5.66
N LEU A 61 -1.52 7.72 4.83
CA LEU A 61 -1.27 7.97 3.41
C LEU A 61 -2.57 8.25 2.65
N LEU A 62 -3.66 7.52 2.92
CA LEU A 62 -4.95 7.79 2.33
C LEU A 62 -5.47 9.19 2.71
N ARG A 63 -5.33 9.58 3.98
CA ARG A 63 -5.71 10.92 4.45
C ARG A 63 -4.91 12.03 3.78
N LEU A 64 -3.60 11.85 3.56
CA LEU A 64 -2.79 12.80 2.78
C LEU A 64 -3.36 13.00 1.37
N HIS A 65 -3.89 11.94 0.78
CA HIS A 65 -4.56 11.99 -0.52
C HIS A 65 -6.02 12.48 -0.45
N GLY A 66 -6.44 13.08 0.66
CA GLY A 66 -7.77 13.69 0.82
C GLY A 66 -8.91 12.69 1.06
N VAL A 67 -8.59 11.47 1.41
CA VAL A 67 -9.56 10.39 1.66
C VAL A 67 -9.94 10.35 3.14
N ASP A 68 -11.22 10.25 3.44
CA ASP A 68 -11.69 10.07 4.81
C ASP A 68 -11.52 8.60 5.24
N VAL A 69 -10.81 8.38 6.34
CA VAL A 69 -10.55 7.03 6.87
C VAL A 69 -10.86 6.98 8.36
N ASP A 70 -11.75 6.06 8.73
CA ASP A 70 -12.05 5.71 10.11
C ASP A 70 -11.56 4.29 10.42
N VAL A 71 -10.86 4.14 11.56
CA VAL A 71 -10.26 2.87 11.98
C VAL A 71 -10.80 2.47 13.34
N ASP A 72 -11.66 1.46 13.37
CA ASP A 72 -12.13 0.80 14.59
C ASP A 72 -11.29 -0.48 14.82
N GLY A 73 -10.14 -0.30 15.46
CA GLY A 73 -9.21 -1.39 15.75
C GLY A 73 -9.79 -2.45 16.68
N ALA A 74 -10.66 -2.05 17.62
CA ALA A 74 -11.29 -2.99 18.57
C ALA A 74 -12.17 -4.01 17.86
N ASN A 75 -12.96 -3.56 16.87
CA ASN A 75 -13.84 -4.41 16.08
C ASN A 75 -13.20 -4.92 14.78
N GLY A 76 -11.97 -4.48 14.47
CA GLY A 76 -11.26 -4.84 13.24
C GLY A 76 -12.00 -4.34 11.99
N ILE A 77 -12.47 -3.09 12.02
CA ILE A 77 -13.20 -2.45 10.92
C ILE A 77 -12.43 -1.23 10.46
N VAL A 78 -12.30 -1.06 9.15
CA VAL A 78 -11.81 0.18 8.54
C VAL A 78 -12.81 0.64 7.51
N THR A 79 -13.25 1.89 7.66
CA THR A 79 -14.14 2.57 6.70
C THR A 79 -13.34 3.59 5.93
N ILE A 80 -13.43 3.56 4.61
CA ILE A 80 -12.69 4.43 3.68
C ILE A 80 -13.69 5.09 2.76
N ASP A 81 -13.76 6.42 2.75
CA ASP A 81 -14.57 7.17 1.81
C ASP A 81 -13.68 7.88 0.79
N ALA A 82 -13.59 7.29 -0.40
CA ALA A 82 -12.79 7.76 -1.53
C ALA A 82 -13.60 8.67 -2.50
N SER A 83 -14.65 9.31 -2.03
CA SER A 83 -15.43 10.28 -2.84
C SER A 83 -14.56 11.43 -3.32
N ARG A 84 -13.59 11.84 -2.51
CA ARG A 84 -12.57 12.84 -2.83
C ARG A 84 -11.21 12.17 -2.83
N VAL A 85 -10.44 12.43 -3.87
CA VAL A 85 -9.04 12.01 -3.98
C VAL A 85 -8.26 13.15 -4.60
N GLN A 86 -7.08 13.44 -4.08
CA GLN A 86 -6.15 14.45 -4.58
C GLN A 86 -4.72 13.92 -4.52
N LEU A 87 -3.82 14.57 -5.25
CA LEU A 87 -2.40 14.29 -5.08
C LEU A 87 -1.92 14.86 -3.75
N ALA A 88 -1.16 14.07 -3.02
CA ALA A 88 -0.42 14.53 -1.84
C ALA A 88 0.94 15.10 -2.26
N ASP A 89 1.53 15.93 -1.40
CA ASP A 89 2.91 16.34 -1.56
C ASP A 89 3.85 15.14 -1.40
N VAL A 90 4.84 15.02 -2.29
CA VAL A 90 5.75 13.86 -2.31
C VAL A 90 6.62 13.81 -1.05
N ALA A 91 7.04 14.96 -0.52
CA ALA A 91 7.84 15.02 0.69
C ALA A 91 7.04 14.56 1.93
N ASP A 92 5.75 14.88 1.99
CA ASP A 92 4.86 14.41 3.05
C ASP A 92 4.66 12.88 2.97
N VAL A 93 4.46 12.35 1.75
CA VAL A 93 4.36 10.90 1.51
C VAL A 93 5.64 10.19 1.91
N ASP A 94 6.82 10.73 1.54
CA ASP A 94 8.13 10.16 1.90
C ASP A 94 8.33 10.16 3.41
N THR A 95 8.08 11.30 4.05
CA THR A 95 8.22 11.45 5.51
C THR A 95 7.34 10.46 6.27
N LEU A 96 6.09 10.30 5.86
CA LEU A 96 5.13 9.44 6.54
C LEU A 96 5.37 7.95 6.25
N SER A 97 5.74 7.61 5.04
CA SER A 97 6.01 6.22 4.65
C SER A 97 7.35 5.71 5.17
N GLY A 98 8.32 6.61 5.37
CA GLY A 98 9.68 6.28 5.77
C GLY A 98 10.30 5.24 4.83
N SER A 99 10.91 4.19 5.39
CA SER A 99 11.47 3.08 4.60
C SER A 99 10.43 2.09 4.07
N SER A 100 9.14 2.39 4.19
CA SER A 100 8.06 1.50 3.73
C SER A 100 7.98 1.47 2.20
N ARG A 101 7.55 0.32 1.68
CA ARG A 101 7.27 0.16 0.24
C ARG A 101 5.79 0.34 -0.10
N ILE A 102 4.98 0.75 0.86
CA ILE A 102 3.53 0.97 0.68
C ILE A 102 3.22 1.98 -0.43
N PRO A 103 3.97 3.09 -0.61
CA PRO A 103 3.63 4.10 -1.61
C PRO A 103 3.48 3.56 -3.04
N ILE A 104 4.22 2.52 -3.42
CA ILE A 104 4.09 1.94 -4.77
C ILE A 104 2.68 1.40 -5.05
N LEU A 105 1.93 0.97 -4.02
CA LEU A 105 0.58 0.47 -4.17
C LEU A 105 -0.41 1.55 -4.64
N PHE A 106 -0.13 2.80 -4.33
CA PHE A 106 -0.96 3.95 -4.71
C PHE A 106 -0.83 4.30 -6.20
N SER A 107 0.25 3.90 -6.87
CA SER A 107 0.54 4.28 -8.25
C SER A 107 -0.62 3.99 -9.22
N GLY A 108 -1.14 2.76 -9.21
CA GLY A 108 -2.25 2.38 -10.09
C GLY A 108 -3.55 3.14 -9.81
N PRO A 109 -4.06 3.12 -8.57
CA PRO A 109 -5.28 3.83 -8.21
C PRO A 109 -5.22 5.35 -8.42
N LEU A 110 -4.10 6.02 -8.11
CA LEU A 110 -3.97 7.46 -8.33
C LEU A 110 -3.94 7.80 -9.82
N VAL A 111 -3.14 7.08 -10.60
CA VAL A 111 -3.12 7.27 -12.07
C VAL A 111 -4.50 7.03 -12.67
N HIS A 112 -5.23 6.01 -12.20
CA HIS A 112 -6.59 5.73 -12.66
C HIS A 112 -7.56 6.87 -12.33
N ARG A 113 -7.49 7.42 -11.12
CA ARG A 113 -8.45 8.42 -10.63
C ARG A 113 -8.09 9.86 -11.04
N LEU A 114 -6.80 10.18 -11.10
CA LEU A 114 -6.29 11.54 -11.26
C LEU A 114 -5.51 11.73 -12.57
N GLY A 115 -5.18 10.65 -13.27
CA GLY A 115 -4.30 10.69 -14.45
C GLY A 115 -2.82 10.83 -14.12
N GLU A 116 -2.47 10.91 -12.84
CA GLU A 116 -1.12 11.20 -12.38
C GLU A 116 -0.86 10.59 -11.00
N ALA A 117 0.38 10.21 -10.73
CA ALA A 117 0.85 9.78 -9.43
C ALA A 117 2.33 10.12 -9.25
N PHE A 118 2.69 10.53 -8.03
CA PHE A 118 4.08 10.66 -7.57
C PHE A 118 4.36 9.63 -6.49
N ILE A 119 5.43 8.88 -6.67
CA ILE A 119 5.87 7.85 -5.72
C ILE A 119 7.27 8.20 -5.25
N PRO A 120 7.49 8.45 -3.96
CA PRO A 120 8.82 8.79 -3.45
C PRO A 120 9.81 7.67 -3.70
N ALA A 121 11.08 7.97 -3.60
CA ALA A 121 12.14 6.97 -3.70
C ALA A 121 11.92 5.89 -2.62
N LEU A 122 11.68 4.67 -3.06
CA LEU A 122 11.36 3.58 -2.14
C LEU A 122 12.61 3.13 -1.39
N GLY A 123 12.55 3.12 -0.08
CA GLY A 123 13.61 2.62 0.78
C GLY A 123 13.97 1.16 0.51
N GLY A 124 15.22 0.82 0.73
CA GLY A 124 15.70 -0.56 0.69
C GLY A 124 15.11 -1.40 1.82
N CYS A 125 14.91 -2.68 1.56
CA CYS A 125 14.60 -3.65 2.62
C CYS A 125 15.89 -4.33 3.07
N ALA A 126 16.09 -4.53 4.36
CA ALA A 126 17.24 -5.22 4.93
C ALA A 126 17.40 -6.68 4.42
N ILE A 127 16.35 -7.25 3.83
CA ILE A 127 16.30 -8.64 3.34
C ILE A 127 16.65 -8.74 1.84
N GLY A 128 17.11 -7.65 1.21
CA GLY A 128 17.53 -7.61 -0.20
C GLY A 128 16.65 -6.75 -1.10
N GLY A 129 17.10 -6.58 -2.36
CA GLY A 129 16.39 -5.77 -3.36
C GLY A 129 15.03 -6.38 -3.71
N ARG A 130 13.99 -5.55 -3.66
CA ARG A 130 12.64 -5.91 -4.13
C ARG A 130 12.29 -5.01 -5.30
N PRO A 131 12.57 -5.42 -6.54
CA PRO A 131 12.30 -4.60 -7.72
C PRO A 131 10.81 -4.26 -7.82
N ILE A 132 10.52 -3.09 -8.38
CA ILE A 132 9.16 -2.62 -8.69
C ILE A 132 8.90 -2.60 -10.19
N ASP A 133 9.80 -3.19 -10.96
CA ASP A 133 9.80 -3.11 -12.42
C ASP A 133 8.51 -3.64 -13.02
N PHE A 134 7.94 -4.71 -12.45
CA PHE A 134 6.67 -5.24 -12.92
C PHE A 134 5.50 -4.27 -12.73
N HIS A 135 5.47 -3.50 -11.63
CA HIS A 135 4.47 -2.46 -11.45
C HIS A 135 4.58 -1.39 -12.53
N LEU A 136 5.80 -0.89 -12.75
CA LEU A 136 6.05 0.19 -13.69
C LEU A 136 5.86 -0.27 -15.14
N GLU A 137 6.32 -1.48 -15.49
CA GLU A 137 6.12 -2.05 -16.81
C GLU A 137 4.63 -2.31 -17.10
N THR A 138 3.90 -2.82 -16.12
CA THR A 138 2.46 -3.01 -16.23
C THR A 138 1.77 -1.68 -16.50
N LEU A 139 2.08 -0.62 -15.77
CA LEU A 139 1.50 0.70 -16.01
C LEU A 139 1.86 1.26 -17.39
N ARG A 140 3.10 1.07 -17.88
CA ARG A 140 3.47 1.44 -19.25
C ARG A 140 2.65 0.69 -20.29
N LYS A 141 2.46 -0.60 -20.11
CA LYS A 141 1.63 -1.41 -21.03
C LYS A 141 0.17 -0.99 -21.01
N LEU A 142 -0.32 -0.49 -19.88
CA LEU A 142 -1.65 0.09 -19.76
C LEU A 142 -1.76 1.53 -20.30
N GLY A 143 -0.67 2.10 -20.86
CA GLY A 143 -0.65 3.40 -21.53
C GLY A 143 -0.12 4.55 -20.68
N ALA A 144 0.41 4.30 -19.48
CA ALA A 144 1.04 5.33 -18.66
C ALA A 144 2.48 5.63 -19.14
N THR A 145 2.88 6.89 -18.98
CA THR A 145 4.28 7.32 -19.05
C THR A 145 4.89 7.27 -17.67
N VAL A 146 6.08 6.69 -17.53
CA VAL A 146 6.77 6.53 -16.26
C VAL A 146 8.15 7.16 -16.34
N ASP A 147 8.35 8.24 -15.61
CA ASP A 147 9.63 8.91 -15.39
C ASP A 147 10.24 8.46 -14.05
N LYS A 148 11.34 7.70 -14.13
CA LYS A 148 12.08 7.22 -12.95
C LYS A 148 13.19 8.18 -12.51
N GLU A 149 13.52 9.16 -13.32
CA GLU A 149 14.61 10.11 -13.09
C GLU A 149 14.08 11.45 -12.56
N HIS A 150 12.79 11.52 -12.26
CA HIS A 150 12.21 12.70 -11.64
C HIS A 150 12.86 12.96 -10.28
N LYS A 151 13.19 14.24 -10.01
CA LYS A 151 13.95 14.68 -8.82
C LYS A 151 13.35 14.23 -7.48
N ASP A 152 12.02 14.08 -7.44
CA ASP A 152 11.27 13.76 -6.22
C ASP A 152 10.87 12.26 -6.13
N GLY A 153 11.38 11.42 -7.05
CA GLY A 153 11.07 10.00 -7.08
C GLY A 153 10.57 9.51 -8.45
N ILE A 154 9.49 8.76 -8.48
CA ILE A 154 8.91 8.23 -9.72
C ILE A 154 7.64 9.02 -10.05
N HIS A 155 7.64 9.67 -11.21
CA HIS A 155 6.46 10.35 -11.73
C HIS A 155 5.77 9.50 -12.79
N ILE A 156 4.46 9.30 -12.66
CA ILE A 156 3.66 8.47 -13.55
C ILE A 156 2.49 9.29 -14.04
N THR A 157 2.28 9.34 -15.36
CA THR A 157 1.18 10.10 -15.97
C THR A 157 0.41 9.27 -16.98
N ALA A 158 -0.89 9.46 -17.05
CA ALA A 158 -1.78 8.89 -18.06
C ALA A 158 -2.88 9.91 -18.43
N PRO A 159 -2.56 10.98 -19.16
CA PRO A 159 -3.49 12.08 -19.42
C PRO A 159 -4.73 11.65 -20.23
N ASN A 160 -4.65 10.56 -20.96
CA ASN A 160 -5.77 9.96 -21.71
C ASN A 160 -6.39 8.75 -20.97
N GLY A 161 -6.07 8.58 -19.69
CA GLY A 161 -6.46 7.41 -18.89
C GLY A 161 -5.66 6.15 -19.24
N LEU A 162 -5.94 5.10 -18.47
CA LEU A 162 -5.37 3.76 -18.72
C LEU A 162 -6.27 2.97 -19.66
N HIS A 163 -5.68 2.11 -20.47
CA HIS A 163 -6.41 1.22 -21.41
C HIS A 163 -6.03 -0.25 -21.18
N GLY A 164 -6.89 -1.16 -21.63
CA GLY A 164 -6.63 -2.61 -21.52
C GLY A 164 -5.43 -3.04 -22.39
N ALA A 165 -4.62 -3.95 -21.85
CA ALA A 165 -3.47 -4.51 -22.55
C ALA A 165 -3.28 -5.98 -22.22
N LYS A 166 -2.62 -6.72 -23.13
CA LYS A 166 -2.12 -8.07 -22.83
C LYS A 166 -0.78 -7.93 -22.09
N ILE A 167 -0.76 -8.42 -20.85
CA ILE A 167 0.42 -8.36 -20.01
C ILE A 167 0.91 -9.78 -19.78
N HIS A 168 2.17 -10.02 -20.08
CA HIS A 168 2.88 -11.26 -19.78
C HIS A 168 4.03 -10.91 -18.85
N LEU A 169 4.03 -11.49 -17.65
CA LEU A 169 5.12 -11.35 -16.71
C LEU A 169 6.15 -12.46 -16.96
N PRO A 170 7.46 -12.18 -16.84
CA PRO A 170 8.52 -13.15 -17.13
C PRO A 170 8.63 -14.27 -16.10
N TYR A 171 7.89 -14.17 -14.99
CA TYR A 171 7.82 -15.19 -13.95
C TYR A 171 6.38 -15.64 -13.73
N PRO A 172 6.17 -16.92 -13.37
CA PRO A 172 4.86 -17.44 -13.02
C PRO A 172 4.35 -16.86 -11.70
#